data_604ae8655c7ce534bb641adef2a96d98
#
_entry.id   604ae8655c7ce534bb641adef2a96d98
#
_cell.length_a   1.000
_cell.length_b   1.000
_cell.length_c   1.000
_cell.angle_alpha   90.00
_cell.angle_beta   90.00
_cell.angle_gamma   90.00
#
_symmetry.space_group_name_H-M   'P 1'
#
loop_
_entity.id
_entity.type
_entity.pdbx_description
1 polymer ?
#
loop_
_entity_poly.entity_id
_entity_poly.type
_entity_poly.pdbx_seq_one_letter_code
_entity_poly.pdbx_strand_id
1 'polypeptide(L)'
;MASPNLVSMLFCHFAKSTSVRDISNGLRSATGNLNHLGIKTAPSKSSISYQNGKRDADLFKDVYFKLLEQLGQHTKERRIKLKIKVSVYLLDSTLISLCLSLFDWATYRTKKGAVKMHTLLEYDGKLPVYVNITKGSVADNKGAENIPLEKGAVIVADRFYNDFPMLSIWDSKGVFFVIRHKENLKFETLQERELPPKGAQSILKDEEIVLSNPLSKEKYPKKLRRVAIWDNENKQTIEMISNNFSWAASTIAELYKQRWQIEIFFRDIKQLLHIKTFIGTSENAVKIQIWTALITILILKYLKSIAKYNWQLSNLVAFIRLNIFVKINLQFWLDKPFEQPPEAPKNYYQGVLF
;
A
#
# COMPACT_ATOMS: atom_id res chain seq x y z
N MET A 1 -17.59 -15.19 13.64
CA MET A 1 -16.37 -15.77 14.27
C MET A 1 -15.20 -15.60 13.30
N ALA A 2 -14.03 -15.18 13.80
CA ALA A 2 -12.85 -15.09 12.95
C ALA A 2 -12.40 -16.49 12.50
N SER A 3 -12.00 -16.63 11.24
CA SER A 3 -11.47 -17.91 10.74
C SER A 3 -10.14 -18.22 11.43
N PRO A 4 -9.91 -19.45 11.95
CA PRO A 4 -8.64 -19.84 12.55
C PRO A 4 -7.42 -19.55 11.63
N ASN A 5 -7.59 -19.64 10.30
CA ASN A 5 -6.54 -19.32 9.35
C ASN A 5 -6.23 -17.80 9.32
N LEU A 6 -7.24 -16.94 9.32
CA LEU A 6 -7.03 -15.49 9.40
C LEU A 6 -6.29 -15.11 10.68
N VAL A 7 -6.71 -15.65 11.83
CA VAL A 7 -6.02 -15.44 13.11
C VAL A 7 -4.58 -15.90 13.05
N SER A 8 -4.32 -17.09 12.49
CA SER A 8 -2.96 -17.61 12.30
C SER A 8 -2.07 -16.70 11.45
N MET A 9 -2.62 -16.18 10.36
CA MET A 9 -1.86 -15.32 9.46
C MET A 9 -1.65 -13.91 10.03
N LEU A 10 -2.62 -13.34 10.77
CA LEU A 10 -2.42 -12.08 11.49
C LEU A 10 -1.36 -12.26 12.60
N PHE A 11 -1.44 -13.35 13.35
CA PHE A 11 -0.41 -13.70 14.35
C PHE A 11 0.98 -13.80 13.70
N CYS A 12 1.07 -14.43 12.53
CA CYS A 12 2.32 -14.51 11.77
C CYS A 12 2.97 -13.15 11.56
N HIS A 13 2.18 -12.15 11.13
CA HIS A 13 2.70 -10.81 10.86
C HIS A 13 3.09 -10.07 12.15
N PHE A 14 2.25 -10.11 13.18
CA PHE A 14 2.54 -9.43 14.45
C PHE A 14 3.71 -10.06 15.20
N ALA A 15 3.76 -11.40 15.29
CA ALA A 15 4.81 -12.13 15.98
C ALA A 15 6.09 -12.28 15.16
N LYS A 16 6.07 -11.90 13.85
CA LYS A 16 7.16 -12.12 12.90
C LYS A 16 7.57 -13.59 12.78
N SER A 17 6.59 -14.47 12.74
CA SER A 17 6.82 -15.91 12.59
C SER A 17 7.47 -16.23 11.24
N THR A 18 8.44 -17.14 11.25
CA THR A 18 9.20 -17.53 10.06
C THR A 18 8.79 -18.89 9.50
N SER A 19 7.95 -19.62 10.22
CA SER A 19 7.45 -20.94 9.82
C SER A 19 6.05 -21.20 10.31
N VAL A 20 5.35 -22.15 9.66
CA VAL A 20 4.05 -22.68 10.14
C VAL A 20 4.14 -23.25 11.56
N ARG A 21 5.32 -23.79 11.92
CA ARG A 21 5.58 -24.34 13.26
C ARG A 21 5.59 -23.21 14.30
N ASP A 22 6.24 -22.10 13.98
CA ASP A 22 6.28 -20.93 14.89
C ASP A 22 4.89 -20.39 15.16
N ILE A 23 4.05 -20.30 14.11
CA ILE A 23 2.66 -19.86 14.26
C ILE A 23 1.89 -20.83 15.18
N SER A 24 1.96 -22.14 14.90
CA SER A 24 1.25 -23.15 15.67
C SER A 24 1.68 -23.15 17.14
N ASN A 25 2.99 -23.11 17.40
CA ASN A 25 3.54 -23.10 18.75
C ASN A 25 3.26 -21.79 19.49
N GLY A 26 3.40 -20.64 18.81
CA GLY A 26 3.11 -19.34 19.37
C GLY A 26 1.63 -19.20 19.76
N LEU A 27 0.69 -19.63 18.91
CA LEU A 27 -0.73 -19.65 19.27
C LEU A 27 -1.02 -20.66 20.39
N ARG A 28 -0.33 -21.80 20.44
CA ARG A 28 -0.47 -22.77 21.52
C ARG A 28 0.01 -22.22 22.88
N SER A 29 1.03 -21.37 22.88
CA SER A 29 1.53 -20.72 24.09
C SER A 29 0.58 -19.67 24.66
N ALA A 30 -0.40 -19.20 23.87
CA ALA A 30 -1.43 -18.25 24.30
C ALA A 30 -2.53 -18.92 25.14
N THR A 31 -2.16 -19.75 26.09
CA THR A 31 -3.08 -20.52 26.96
C THR A 31 -4.10 -19.61 27.66
N GLY A 32 -5.38 -20.00 27.59
CA GLY A 32 -6.48 -19.20 28.16
C GLY A 32 -6.89 -17.95 27.38
N ASN A 33 -6.19 -17.59 26.29
CA ASN A 33 -6.48 -16.38 25.51
C ASN A 33 -7.08 -16.66 24.11
N LEU A 34 -7.05 -17.90 23.64
CA LEU A 34 -7.54 -18.26 22.30
C LEU A 34 -9.03 -17.99 22.11
N ASN A 35 -9.83 -18.12 23.16
CA ASN A 35 -11.27 -17.85 23.13
C ASN A 35 -11.57 -16.38 22.74
N HIS A 36 -10.73 -15.44 23.18
CA HIS A 36 -10.87 -14.02 22.80
C HIS A 36 -10.60 -13.79 21.30
N LEU A 37 -9.83 -14.66 20.67
CA LEU A 37 -9.58 -14.64 19.23
C LEU A 37 -10.66 -15.40 18.43
N GLY A 38 -11.69 -15.94 19.11
CA GLY A 38 -12.76 -16.71 18.48
C GLY A 38 -12.34 -18.10 18.03
N ILE A 39 -11.24 -18.65 18.55
CA ILE A 39 -10.75 -20.00 18.27
C ILE A 39 -10.67 -20.82 19.56
N LYS A 40 -11.14 -22.07 19.52
CA LYS A 40 -11.15 -22.95 20.70
C LYS A 40 -9.77 -23.57 21.00
N THR A 41 -9.06 -23.94 19.94
CA THR A 41 -7.74 -24.61 20.03
C THR A 41 -6.78 -24.02 19.00
N ALA A 42 -5.50 -23.99 19.31
CA ALA A 42 -4.47 -23.55 18.38
C ALA A 42 -4.40 -24.50 17.16
N PRO A 43 -4.46 -23.99 15.94
CA PRO A 43 -4.36 -24.83 14.76
C PRO A 43 -3.00 -25.55 14.69
N SER A 44 -3.01 -26.82 14.25
CA SER A 44 -1.76 -27.56 14.02
C SER A 44 -1.04 -27.00 12.78
N LYS A 45 0.29 -27.27 12.69
CA LYS A 45 1.09 -26.93 11.50
C LYS A 45 0.49 -27.48 10.21
N SER A 46 -0.01 -28.73 10.25
CA SER A 46 -0.64 -29.40 9.10
C SER A 46 -1.92 -28.70 8.67
N SER A 47 -2.75 -28.30 9.64
CA SER A 47 -3.99 -27.55 9.39
C SER A 47 -3.70 -26.18 8.76
N ILE A 48 -2.72 -25.44 9.28
CA ILE A 48 -2.33 -24.13 8.73
C ILE A 48 -1.81 -24.29 7.30
N SER A 49 -0.91 -25.25 7.08
CA SER A 49 -0.33 -25.52 5.75
C SER A 49 -1.41 -25.93 4.74
N TYR A 50 -2.31 -26.84 5.13
CA TYR A 50 -3.42 -27.29 4.29
C TYR A 50 -4.35 -26.11 3.91
N GLN A 51 -4.73 -25.29 4.89
CA GLN A 51 -5.60 -24.14 4.66
C GLN A 51 -4.95 -23.10 3.75
N ASN A 52 -3.66 -22.82 3.91
CA ASN A 52 -2.93 -21.90 3.03
C ASN A 52 -2.82 -22.40 1.58
N GLY A 53 -2.81 -23.72 1.39
CA GLY A 53 -2.79 -24.32 0.05
C GLY A 53 -4.17 -24.39 -0.62
N LYS A 54 -5.25 -24.56 0.16
CA LYS A 54 -6.58 -24.89 -0.35
C LYS A 54 -7.61 -23.77 -0.27
N ARG A 55 -7.50 -22.86 0.70
CA ARG A 55 -8.43 -21.75 0.85
C ARG A 55 -8.13 -20.69 -0.20
N ASP A 56 -9.15 -20.22 -0.90
CA ASP A 56 -9.01 -19.19 -1.91
C ASP A 56 -8.44 -17.89 -1.32
N ALA A 57 -7.41 -17.34 -1.94
CA ALA A 57 -6.80 -16.07 -1.55
C ALA A 57 -7.77 -14.89 -1.73
N ASP A 58 -8.73 -14.98 -2.64
CA ASP A 58 -9.71 -13.92 -2.86
C ASP A 58 -10.64 -13.72 -1.67
N LEU A 59 -10.82 -14.74 -0.81
CA LEU A 59 -11.50 -14.55 0.47
C LEU A 59 -10.81 -13.48 1.35
N PHE A 60 -9.48 -13.48 1.40
CA PHE A 60 -8.72 -12.50 2.19
C PHE A 60 -8.70 -11.12 1.52
N LYS A 61 -8.74 -11.08 0.20
CA LYS A 61 -8.96 -9.87 -0.57
C LYS A 61 -10.31 -9.24 -0.22
N ASP A 62 -11.39 -10.02 -0.20
CA ASP A 62 -12.72 -9.53 0.15
C ASP A 62 -12.78 -9.03 1.60
N VAL A 63 -12.13 -9.75 2.53
CA VAL A 63 -11.98 -9.30 3.93
C VAL A 63 -11.25 -7.96 4.00
N TYR A 64 -10.16 -7.79 3.23
CA TYR A 64 -9.43 -6.54 3.18
C TYR A 64 -10.32 -5.38 2.73
N PHE A 65 -11.04 -5.52 1.61
CA PHE A 65 -11.87 -4.44 1.08
C PHE A 65 -13.07 -4.12 1.97
N LYS A 66 -13.70 -5.13 2.60
CA LYS A 66 -14.75 -4.91 3.59
C LYS A 66 -14.24 -4.15 4.83
N LEU A 67 -13.06 -4.50 5.32
CA LEU A 67 -12.43 -3.76 6.42
C LEU A 67 -12.01 -2.35 5.99
N LEU A 68 -11.53 -2.18 4.76
CA LEU A 68 -11.20 -0.86 4.21
C LEU A 68 -12.43 0.06 4.15
N GLU A 69 -13.58 -0.46 3.76
CA GLU A 69 -14.84 0.27 3.77
C GLU A 69 -15.24 0.72 5.18
N GLN A 70 -15.11 -0.17 6.17
CA GLN A 70 -15.48 0.11 7.55
C GLN A 70 -14.49 1.01 8.30
N LEU A 71 -13.21 0.77 8.13
CA LEU A 71 -12.15 1.40 8.92
C LEU A 71 -11.38 2.49 8.18
N GLY A 72 -11.39 2.48 6.84
CA GLY A 72 -10.55 3.36 6.02
C GLY A 72 -10.82 4.85 6.24
N GLN A 73 -12.05 5.24 6.53
CA GLN A 73 -12.38 6.65 6.80
C GLN A 73 -11.71 7.17 8.08
N HIS A 74 -11.53 6.33 9.09
CA HIS A 74 -10.85 6.68 10.33
C HIS A 74 -9.34 6.85 10.16
N THR A 75 -8.76 6.25 9.10
CA THR A 75 -7.31 6.33 8.85
C THR A 75 -6.90 7.56 8.05
N LYS A 76 -7.86 8.36 7.54
CA LYS A 76 -7.56 9.57 6.76
C LYS A 76 -6.86 10.58 7.66
N GLU A 77 -5.59 10.81 7.39
CA GLU A 77 -4.84 11.90 8.03
C GLU A 77 -5.47 13.23 7.61
N ARG A 78 -5.47 14.24 8.50
CA ARG A 78 -5.92 15.59 8.13
C ARG A 78 -5.16 16.01 6.88
N ARG A 79 -5.89 16.28 5.80
CA ARG A 79 -5.36 16.62 4.48
C ARG A 79 -4.17 17.55 4.60
N ILE A 80 -3.00 17.10 4.17
CA ILE A 80 -1.95 18.02 3.78
C ILE A 80 -2.60 18.90 2.71
N LYS A 81 -2.52 20.21 2.86
CA LYS A 81 -3.24 21.21 2.06
C LYS A 81 -2.85 21.18 0.58
N LEU A 82 -3.13 20.08 -0.11
CA LEU A 82 -3.23 20.15 -1.56
C LEU A 82 -4.41 21.08 -1.86
N LYS A 83 -4.16 22.16 -2.61
CA LYS A 83 -5.18 23.15 -2.98
C LYS A 83 -6.25 22.60 -3.93
N ILE A 84 -6.39 21.28 -4.03
CA ILE A 84 -7.35 20.58 -4.89
C ILE A 84 -8.33 19.77 -4.04
N LYS A 85 -9.61 19.84 -4.41
CA LYS A 85 -10.70 19.13 -3.71
C LYS A 85 -11.13 17.86 -4.45
N VAL A 86 -10.18 17.10 -4.97
CA VAL A 86 -10.45 15.89 -5.75
C VAL A 86 -9.67 14.71 -5.17
N SER A 87 -10.14 13.49 -5.42
CA SER A 87 -9.46 12.28 -4.99
C SER A 87 -8.12 12.14 -5.71
N VAL A 88 -7.04 11.96 -4.96
CA VAL A 88 -5.69 11.76 -5.49
C VAL A 88 -5.27 10.32 -5.22
N TYR A 89 -4.81 9.67 -6.26
CA TYR A 89 -4.32 8.30 -6.20
C TYR A 89 -2.88 8.23 -6.69
N LEU A 90 -2.08 7.45 -5.98
CA LEU A 90 -0.70 7.16 -6.34
C LEU A 90 -0.65 5.75 -6.93
N LEU A 91 -0.16 5.63 -8.15
CA LEU A 91 -0.07 4.36 -8.87
C LEU A 91 1.39 3.95 -8.99
N ASP A 92 1.71 2.76 -8.50
CA ASP A 92 3.02 2.16 -8.64
C ASP A 92 2.97 0.64 -8.45
N SER A 93 4.06 -0.05 -8.70
CA SER A 93 4.21 -1.47 -8.47
C SER A 93 5.47 -1.77 -7.66
N THR A 94 5.46 -2.89 -6.95
CA THR A 94 6.64 -3.34 -6.23
C THR A 94 6.91 -4.82 -6.46
N LEU A 95 8.17 -5.16 -6.68
CA LEU A 95 8.62 -6.54 -6.76
C LEU A 95 8.86 -7.11 -5.36
N ILE A 96 8.40 -8.34 -5.16
CA ILE A 96 8.63 -9.15 -3.99
C ILE A 96 9.43 -10.35 -4.46
N SER A 97 10.73 -10.37 -4.14
CA SER A 97 11.65 -11.42 -4.57
C SER A 97 11.34 -12.75 -3.89
N LEU A 98 11.39 -13.84 -4.64
CA LEU A 98 11.18 -15.21 -4.21
C LEU A 98 12.40 -16.06 -4.58
N CYS A 99 12.68 -17.09 -3.77
CA CYS A 99 13.70 -18.07 -4.11
C CYS A 99 13.15 -19.02 -5.20
N LEU A 100 13.69 -18.97 -6.41
CA LEU A 100 13.14 -19.72 -7.55
C LEU A 100 13.11 -21.24 -7.30
N SER A 101 14.05 -21.80 -6.55
CA SER A 101 14.06 -23.23 -6.22
C SER A 101 12.89 -23.69 -5.33
N LEU A 102 12.23 -22.74 -4.64
CA LEU A 102 11.06 -22.99 -3.79
C LEU A 102 9.75 -22.51 -4.43
N PHE A 103 9.84 -21.63 -5.43
CA PHE A 103 8.69 -20.95 -6.07
C PHE A 103 8.84 -21.00 -7.59
N ASP A 104 8.85 -22.19 -8.17
CA ASP A 104 9.05 -22.47 -9.61
C ASP A 104 8.02 -21.73 -10.50
N TRP A 105 6.80 -21.57 -10.02
CA TRP A 105 5.73 -20.86 -10.69
C TRP A 105 5.99 -19.35 -10.85
N ALA A 106 6.86 -18.74 -10.02
CA ALA A 106 7.07 -17.29 -9.93
C ALA A 106 8.24 -16.79 -10.78
N THR A 107 8.53 -17.44 -11.91
CA THR A 107 9.64 -17.07 -12.79
C THR A 107 9.57 -15.59 -13.21
N TYR A 108 10.64 -14.84 -12.92
CA TYR A 108 10.80 -13.43 -13.30
C TYR A 108 11.94 -13.21 -14.30
N ARG A 109 13.11 -13.81 -14.02
CA ARG A 109 14.28 -13.83 -14.90
C ARG A 109 14.91 -15.21 -14.80
N THR A 110 15.84 -15.54 -15.71
CA THR A 110 16.46 -16.88 -15.83
C THR A 110 16.88 -17.54 -14.51
N LYS A 111 17.21 -16.75 -13.47
CA LYS A 111 17.64 -17.26 -12.15
C LYS A 111 16.93 -16.60 -10.96
N LYS A 112 15.82 -15.86 -11.17
CA LYS A 112 15.13 -15.14 -10.11
C LYS A 112 13.62 -15.34 -10.19
N GLY A 113 13.01 -15.67 -9.06
CA GLY A 113 11.56 -15.66 -8.86
C GLY A 113 11.10 -14.34 -8.26
N ALA A 114 9.93 -13.85 -8.64
CA ALA A 114 9.29 -12.72 -8.02
C ALA A 114 7.78 -12.71 -8.28
N VAL A 115 7.04 -12.16 -7.35
CA VAL A 115 5.69 -11.62 -7.59
C VAL A 115 5.74 -10.10 -7.64
N LYS A 116 4.83 -9.50 -8.38
CA LYS A 116 4.67 -8.06 -8.47
C LYS A 116 3.32 -7.67 -7.90
N MET A 117 3.31 -6.69 -7.04
CA MET A 117 2.10 -6.10 -6.47
C MET A 117 1.89 -4.72 -7.11
N HIS A 118 0.92 -4.60 -8.00
CA HIS A 118 0.47 -3.36 -8.59
C HIS A 118 -0.55 -2.73 -7.65
N THR A 119 -0.38 -1.47 -7.32
CA THR A 119 -1.14 -0.83 -6.25
C THR A 119 -1.60 0.55 -6.66
N LEU A 120 -2.89 0.83 -6.47
CA LEU A 120 -3.43 2.17 -6.44
C LEU A 120 -3.65 2.57 -4.98
N LEU A 121 -2.86 3.51 -4.50
CA LEU A 121 -2.88 3.99 -3.13
C LEU A 121 -3.70 5.28 -3.05
N GLU A 122 -4.75 5.32 -2.24
CA GLU A 122 -5.43 6.58 -1.92
C GLU A 122 -4.48 7.47 -1.12
N TYR A 123 -4.34 8.72 -1.54
CA TYR A 123 -3.37 9.63 -0.93
C TYR A 123 -3.73 10.02 0.51
N ASP A 124 -5.00 10.33 0.80
CA ASP A 124 -5.45 10.82 2.11
C ASP A 124 -5.28 9.77 3.22
N GLY A 125 -5.69 8.52 2.96
CA GLY A 125 -5.59 7.41 3.92
C GLY A 125 -4.30 6.61 3.80
N LYS A 126 -3.54 6.79 2.72
CA LYS A 126 -2.35 6.01 2.38
C LYS A 126 -2.61 4.51 2.45
N LEU A 127 -3.80 4.10 1.99
CA LEU A 127 -4.24 2.71 1.92
C LEU A 127 -4.55 2.30 0.48
N PRO A 128 -4.22 1.06 0.09
CA PRO A 128 -4.56 0.54 -1.22
C PRO A 128 -6.06 0.44 -1.45
N VAL A 129 -6.55 1.10 -2.49
CA VAL A 129 -7.92 0.96 -3.01
C VAL A 129 -8.01 -0.03 -4.17
N TYR A 130 -6.87 -0.40 -4.73
CA TYR A 130 -6.72 -1.45 -5.71
C TYR A 130 -5.37 -2.15 -5.51
N VAL A 131 -5.39 -3.47 -5.58
CA VAL A 131 -4.19 -4.31 -5.57
C VAL A 131 -4.37 -5.45 -6.55
N ASN A 132 -3.39 -5.62 -7.44
CA ASN A 132 -3.30 -6.75 -8.34
C ASN A 132 -1.95 -7.46 -8.12
N ILE A 133 -1.99 -8.74 -7.80
CA ILE A 133 -0.79 -9.56 -7.54
C ILE A 133 -0.54 -10.46 -8.74
N THR A 134 0.57 -10.24 -9.41
CA THR A 134 0.94 -10.94 -10.65
C THR A 134 2.32 -11.58 -10.54
N LYS A 135 2.70 -12.38 -11.54
CA LYS A 135 4.10 -12.78 -11.71
C LYS A 135 4.97 -11.54 -11.94
N GLY A 136 6.21 -11.57 -11.46
CA GLY A 136 7.13 -10.43 -11.56
C GLY A 136 7.41 -9.96 -12.99
N SER A 137 7.20 -10.82 -14.00
CA SER A 137 7.40 -10.52 -15.43
C SER A 137 6.30 -9.65 -16.04
N VAL A 138 5.14 -9.52 -15.40
CA VAL A 138 4.03 -8.72 -15.93
C VAL A 138 4.43 -7.23 -15.91
N ALA A 139 4.23 -6.53 -17.03
CA ALA A 139 4.54 -5.12 -17.16
C ALA A 139 3.60 -4.26 -16.28
N ASP A 140 4.09 -3.09 -15.85
CA ASP A 140 3.36 -2.23 -14.90
C ASP A 140 2.03 -1.73 -15.46
N ASN A 141 2.00 -1.28 -16.73
CA ASN A 141 0.80 -0.87 -17.43
C ASN A 141 -0.24 -2.01 -17.52
N LYS A 142 0.19 -3.25 -17.78
CA LYS A 142 -0.69 -4.42 -17.83
C LYS A 142 -1.34 -4.73 -16.48
N GLY A 143 -0.58 -4.60 -15.39
CA GLY A 143 -1.11 -4.75 -14.04
C GLY A 143 -2.13 -3.68 -13.64
N ALA A 144 -2.14 -2.55 -14.34
CA ALA A 144 -2.98 -1.38 -14.08
C ALA A 144 -4.20 -1.25 -15.02
N GLU A 145 -4.44 -2.17 -15.95
CA GLU A 145 -5.51 -2.05 -16.97
C GLU A 145 -6.92 -1.90 -16.39
N ASN A 146 -7.21 -2.56 -15.27
CA ASN A 146 -8.55 -2.63 -14.69
C ASN A 146 -8.71 -1.82 -13.40
N ILE A 147 -7.98 -0.72 -13.27
CA ILE A 147 -8.10 0.15 -12.10
C ILE A 147 -9.47 0.82 -12.08
N PRO A 148 -10.21 0.73 -10.97
CA PRO A 148 -11.49 1.44 -10.82
C PRO A 148 -11.21 2.93 -10.59
N LEU A 149 -11.57 3.75 -11.57
CA LEU A 149 -11.34 5.19 -11.54
C LEU A 149 -12.65 5.95 -11.63
N GLU A 150 -12.82 6.92 -10.76
CA GLU A 150 -13.93 7.86 -10.76
C GLU A 150 -13.60 9.12 -11.59
N LYS A 151 -14.61 9.68 -12.23
CA LYS A 151 -14.48 10.93 -12.97
C LYS A 151 -14.00 12.06 -12.06
N GLY A 152 -13.02 12.84 -12.50
CA GLY A 152 -12.43 13.94 -11.74
C GLY A 152 -11.27 13.51 -10.83
N ALA A 153 -11.04 12.20 -10.64
CA ALA A 153 -9.88 11.72 -9.89
C ALA A 153 -8.56 12.08 -10.56
N VAL A 154 -7.49 12.10 -9.78
CA VAL A 154 -6.13 12.36 -10.24
C VAL A 154 -5.26 11.13 -9.97
N ILE A 155 -4.57 10.67 -11.00
CA ILE A 155 -3.55 9.63 -10.88
C ILE A 155 -2.17 10.25 -10.96
N VAL A 156 -1.33 9.93 -9.99
CA VAL A 156 0.09 10.27 -10.01
C VAL A 156 0.89 8.99 -10.16
N ALA A 157 1.75 8.92 -11.19
CA ALA A 157 2.53 7.73 -11.48
C ALA A 157 3.94 8.07 -11.98
N ASP A 158 4.80 7.07 -12.02
CA ASP A 158 6.13 7.21 -12.56
C ASP A 158 6.19 7.05 -14.10
N ARG A 159 7.40 7.12 -14.68
CA ARG A 159 7.61 7.02 -16.13
C ARG A 159 7.28 5.64 -16.73
N PHE A 160 7.17 4.58 -15.93
CA PHE A 160 6.82 3.25 -16.44
C PHE A 160 5.34 3.14 -16.83
N TYR A 161 4.50 4.05 -16.32
CA TYR A 161 3.08 4.19 -16.70
C TYR A 161 2.86 5.14 -17.87
N ASN A 162 3.91 5.55 -18.57
CA ASN A 162 3.82 6.38 -19.77
C ASN A 162 3.38 5.51 -20.97
N ASP A 163 2.10 5.14 -20.94
CA ASP A 163 1.41 4.32 -21.94
C ASP A 163 0.25 5.14 -22.53
N PHE A 164 0.43 5.65 -23.76
CA PHE A 164 -0.52 6.58 -24.37
C PHE A 164 -1.92 6.00 -24.58
N PRO A 165 -2.12 4.73 -24.98
CA PRO A 165 -3.44 4.10 -24.99
C PRO A 165 -4.13 4.19 -23.62
N MET A 166 -3.44 3.83 -22.56
CA MET A 166 -3.98 3.88 -21.19
C MET A 166 -4.31 5.31 -20.77
N LEU A 167 -3.42 6.28 -21.05
CA LEU A 167 -3.65 7.70 -20.77
C LEU A 167 -4.85 8.25 -21.53
N SER A 168 -5.05 7.84 -22.78
CA SER A 168 -6.21 8.20 -23.59
C SER A 168 -7.52 7.68 -22.99
N ILE A 169 -7.51 6.44 -22.48
CA ILE A 169 -8.67 5.85 -21.80
C ILE A 169 -8.97 6.63 -20.50
N TRP A 170 -7.97 6.97 -19.70
CA TRP A 170 -8.18 7.74 -18.47
C TRP A 170 -8.74 9.13 -18.78
N ASP A 171 -8.17 9.82 -19.77
CA ASP A 171 -8.64 11.13 -20.20
C ASP A 171 -10.09 11.10 -20.72
N SER A 172 -10.46 10.07 -21.49
CA SER A 172 -11.83 9.88 -22.00
C SER A 172 -12.85 9.66 -20.88
N LYS A 173 -12.41 9.06 -19.75
CA LYS A 173 -13.21 8.87 -18.54
C LYS A 173 -13.26 10.13 -17.65
N GLY A 174 -12.59 11.22 -18.05
CA GLY A 174 -12.50 12.44 -17.26
C GLY A 174 -11.59 12.31 -16.04
N VAL A 175 -10.61 11.42 -16.09
CA VAL A 175 -9.59 11.25 -15.06
C VAL A 175 -8.37 12.08 -15.42
N PHE A 176 -7.86 12.82 -14.45
CA PHE A 176 -6.63 13.59 -14.60
C PHE A 176 -5.42 12.73 -14.26
N PHE A 177 -4.28 13.04 -14.86
CA PHE A 177 -3.03 12.37 -14.52
C PHE A 177 -1.85 13.36 -14.43
N VAL A 178 -0.89 13.01 -13.60
CA VAL A 178 0.43 13.65 -13.51
C VAL A 178 1.48 12.53 -13.53
N ILE A 179 2.21 12.43 -14.61
CA ILE A 179 3.14 11.33 -14.86
C ILE A 179 4.49 11.88 -15.29
N ARG A 180 5.58 11.36 -14.73
CA ARG A 180 6.92 11.65 -15.25
C ARG A 180 7.05 11.07 -16.65
N HIS A 181 7.41 11.88 -17.62
CA HIS A 181 7.59 11.36 -18.97
C HIS A 181 8.95 10.68 -19.18
N LYS A 182 9.06 9.86 -20.23
CA LYS A 182 10.31 9.23 -20.63
C LYS A 182 11.20 10.24 -21.32
N GLU A 183 12.50 10.14 -21.12
CA GLU A 183 13.51 11.06 -21.71
C GLU A 183 13.47 11.12 -23.24
N ASN A 184 13.02 10.04 -23.89
CA ASN A 184 12.89 9.93 -25.34
C ASN A 184 11.52 10.37 -25.88
N LEU A 185 10.71 11.08 -25.09
CA LEU A 185 9.42 11.61 -25.54
C LEU A 185 9.66 12.63 -26.67
N LYS A 186 9.04 12.37 -27.83
CA LYS A 186 9.04 13.30 -28.95
C LYS A 186 7.76 14.13 -28.98
N PHE A 187 7.90 15.45 -28.94
CA PHE A 187 6.78 16.37 -28.88
C PHE A 187 7.13 17.69 -29.63
N GLU A 188 6.10 18.45 -29.92
CA GLU A 188 6.18 19.83 -30.40
C GLU A 188 5.51 20.74 -29.36
N THR A 189 6.18 21.82 -29.00
CA THR A 189 5.62 22.87 -28.13
C THR A 189 4.70 23.74 -28.92
N LEU A 190 3.44 23.82 -28.50
CA LEU A 190 2.45 24.70 -29.13
C LEU A 190 2.45 26.09 -28.51
N GLN A 191 2.60 26.15 -27.19
CA GLN A 191 2.57 27.40 -26.42
C GLN A 191 3.36 27.24 -25.12
N GLU A 192 4.16 28.24 -24.79
CA GLU A 192 4.74 28.43 -23.47
C GLU A 192 3.74 29.16 -22.57
N ARG A 193 3.64 28.76 -21.32
CA ARG A 193 2.77 29.38 -20.32
C ARG A 193 3.61 30.25 -19.40
N GLU A 194 3.00 31.27 -18.83
CA GLU A 194 3.66 32.14 -17.87
C GLU A 194 4.14 31.35 -16.65
N LEU A 195 5.41 31.55 -16.31
CA LEU A 195 6.00 30.95 -15.11
C LEU A 195 5.63 31.80 -13.88
N PRO A 196 5.46 31.18 -12.71
CA PRO A 196 5.25 31.92 -11.47
C PRO A 196 6.48 32.82 -11.18
N PRO A 197 6.29 33.94 -10.44
CA PRO A 197 7.38 34.87 -10.12
C PRO A 197 8.60 34.13 -9.54
N LYS A 198 9.80 34.61 -9.90
CA LYS A 198 11.08 34.06 -9.41
C LYS A 198 11.06 33.98 -7.88
N GLY A 199 11.19 32.78 -7.33
CA GLY A 199 11.20 32.53 -5.90
C GLY A 199 10.14 31.52 -5.40
N ALA A 200 9.08 31.29 -6.17
CA ALA A 200 8.04 30.31 -5.84
C ALA A 200 8.29 29.00 -6.59
N GLN A 201 9.11 28.14 -6.04
CA GLN A 201 9.44 26.81 -6.56
C GLN A 201 10.35 26.79 -7.82
N SER A 202 11.12 25.69 -7.92
CA SER A 202 12.10 25.44 -8.99
C SER A 202 11.42 25.05 -10.32
N ILE A 203 10.36 25.77 -10.76
CA ILE A 203 9.68 25.51 -12.03
C ILE A 203 10.53 26.10 -13.16
N LEU A 204 10.96 25.22 -14.06
CA LEU A 204 11.81 25.58 -15.18
C LEU A 204 11.00 25.86 -16.45
N LYS A 205 9.93 25.06 -16.68
CA LYS A 205 9.07 25.15 -17.85
C LYS A 205 7.63 24.78 -17.54
N ASP A 206 6.70 25.42 -18.26
CA ASP A 206 5.29 25.11 -18.30
C ASP A 206 4.80 25.32 -19.73
N GLU A 207 4.47 24.24 -20.42
CA GLU A 207 4.24 24.26 -21.87
C GLU A 207 3.01 23.43 -22.25
N GLU A 208 2.29 23.86 -23.28
CA GLU A 208 1.33 23.02 -23.99
C GLU A 208 2.02 22.33 -25.15
N ILE A 209 1.92 21.04 -25.21
CA ILE A 209 2.61 20.20 -26.19
C ILE A 209 1.65 19.27 -26.92
N VAL A 210 2.05 18.81 -28.11
CA VAL A 210 1.46 17.67 -28.81
C VAL A 210 2.52 16.63 -29.10
N LEU A 211 2.13 15.37 -29.12
CA LEU A 211 3.05 14.30 -29.46
C LEU A 211 3.41 14.40 -30.97
N SER A 212 4.70 14.34 -31.29
CA SER A 212 5.18 14.45 -32.69
C SER A 212 5.49 13.09 -33.31
N ASN A 213 5.72 12.04 -32.51
CA ASN A 213 5.87 10.69 -33.05
C ASN A 213 4.52 10.18 -33.58
N PRO A 214 4.42 9.73 -34.86
CA PRO A 214 3.15 9.32 -35.46
C PRO A 214 2.38 8.26 -34.65
N LEU A 215 3.05 7.21 -34.19
CA LEU A 215 2.43 6.14 -33.40
C LEU A 215 1.91 6.63 -32.04
N SER A 216 2.63 7.55 -31.39
CA SER A 216 2.20 8.11 -30.12
C SER A 216 1.06 9.11 -30.31
N LYS A 217 1.10 9.92 -31.38
CA LYS A 217 0.07 10.89 -31.74
C LYS A 217 -1.25 10.21 -32.09
N GLU A 218 -1.21 9.08 -32.80
CA GLU A 218 -2.40 8.27 -33.08
C GLU A 218 -3.07 7.77 -31.79
N LYS A 219 -2.27 7.30 -30.82
CA LYS A 219 -2.75 6.76 -29.56
C LYS A 219 -3.26 7.83 -28.59
N TYR A 220 -2.68 9.02 -28.62
CA TYR A 220 -3.10 10.17 -27.81
C TYR A 220 -3.04 11.45 -28.67
N PRO A 221 -4.11 11.76 -29.42
CA PRO A 221 -4.11 12.88 -30.39
C PRO A 221 -4.32 14.26 -29.73
N LYS A 222 -4.67 14.30 -28.43
CA LYS A 222 -4.96 15.54 -27.73
C LYS A 222 -3.69 16.24 -27.26
N LYS A 223 -3.84 17.52 -26.90
CA LYS A 223 -2.78 18.29 -26.24
C LYS A 223 -2.46 17.70 -24.87
N LEU A 224 -1.23 17.82 -24.45
CA LEU A 224 -0.73 17.56 -23.12
C LEU A 224 -0.07 18.83 -22.57
N ARG A 225 -0.04 18.95 -21.27
CA ARG A 225 0.72 19.96 -20.57
C ARG A 225 2.02 19.34 -20.07
N ARG A 226 3.15 19.97 -20.34
CA ARG A 226 4.47 19.58 -19.84
C ARG A 226 4.93 20.59 -18.79
N VAL A 227 5.29 20.10 -17.60
CA VAL A 227 5.87 20.90 -16.51
C VAL A 227 7.23 20.32 -16.17
N ALA A 228 8.27 21.17 -16.22
CA ALA A 228 9.63 20.80 -15.81
C ALA A 228 10.00 21.54 -14.53
N ILE A 229 10.57 20.81 -13.58
CA ILE A 229 11.03 21.35 -12.30
C ILE A 229 12.47 20.94 -12.03
N TRP A 230 13.18 21.77 -11.27
CA TRP A 230 14.47 21.43 -10.70
C TRP A 230 14.32 20.75 -9.35
N ASP A 231 14.82 19.54 -9.23
CA ASP A 231 14.90 18.81 -7.98
C ASP A 231 16.22 19.11 -7.27
N ASN A 232 16.17 19.94 -6.23
CA ASN A 232 17.35 20.36 -5.49
C ASN A 232 18.02 19.20 -4.71
N GLU A 233 17.24 18.19 -4.31
CA GLU A 233 17.76 17.08 -3.52
C GLU A 233 18.60 16.14 -4.40
N ASN A 234 18.07 15.79 -5.58
CA ASN A 234 18.70 14.85 -6.49
C ASN A 234 19.48 15.54 -7.62
N LYS A 235 19.53 16.89 -7.66
CA LYS A 235 20.22 17.73 -8.66
C LYS A 235 19.90 17.32 -10.11
N GLN A 236 18.63 17.13 -10.38
CA GLN A 236 18.13 16.73 -11.70
C GLN A 236 16.86 17.49 -12.10
N THR A 237 16.62 17.58 -13.39
CA THR A 237 15.32 18.03 -13.88
C THR A 237 14.33 16.89 -13.88
N ILE A 238 13.14 17.15 -13.33
CA ILE A 238 12.00 16.22 -13.40
C ILE A 238 10.96 16.84 -14.35
N GLU A 239 10.59 16.08 -15.36
CA GLU A 239 9.63 16.50 -16.36
C GLU A 239 8.37 15.65 -16.30
N MET A 240 7.24 16.30 -16.20
CA MET A 240 5.93 15.68 -16.03
C MET A 240 5.00 16.06 -17.16
N ILE A 241 4.12 15.16 -17.54
CA ILE A 241 2.99 15.42 -18.43
C ILE A 241 1.68 15.28 -17.67
N SER A 242 0.70 16.10 -18.04
CA SER A 242 -0.65 16.10 -17.47
C SER A 242 -1.67 16.47 -18.56
N ASN A 243 -2.91 16.03 -18.38
CA ASN A 243 -4.07 16.48 -19.17
C ASN A 243 -4.86 17.59 -18.46
N ASN A 244 -4.33 18.14 -17.35
CA ASN A 244 -4.97 19.27 -16.67
C ASN A 244 -4.29 20.59 -17.01
N PHE A 245 -5.05 21.50 -17.60
CA PHE A 245 -4.59 22.82 -18.01
C PHE A 245 -5.00 23.94 -17.05
N SER A 246 -5.86 23.66 -16.07
CA SER A 246 -6.39 24.68 -15.15
C SER A 246 -5.57 24.86 -13.87
N TRP A 247 -4.84 23.84 -13.43
CA TRP A 247 -4.03 23.92 -12.22
C TRP A 247 -2.78 24.78 -12.41
N ALA A 248 -2.27 25.37 -11.32
CA ALA A 248 -0.95 25.99 -11.36
C ALA A 248 0.15 24.93 -11.58
N ALA A 249 1.25 25.30 -12.23
CA ALA A 249 2.41 24.41 -12.42
C ALA A 249 2.96 23.91 -11.07
N SER A 250 2.91 24.75 -10.04
CA SER A 250 3.25 24.39 -8.66
C SER A 250 2.37 23.27 -8.09
N THR A 251 1.09 23.23 -8.45
CA THR A 251 0.17 22.16 -8.02
C THR A 251 0.53 20.84 -8.67
N ILE A 252 0.88 20.84 -9.96
CA ILE A 252 1.34 19.64 -10.68
C ILE A 252 2.65 19.12 -10.06
N ALA A 253 3.58 20.01 -9.76
CA ALA A 253 4.85 19.67 -9.11
C ALA A 253 4.63 19.06 -7.72
N GLU A 254 3.77 19.68 -6.90
CA GLU A 254 3.44 19.19 -5.56
C GLU A 254 2.74 17.83 -5.61
N LEU A 255 1.81 17.62 -6.52
CA LEU A 255 1.17 16.31 -6.75
C LEU A 255 2.20 15.24 -7.06
N TYR A 256 3.14 15.52 -7.97
CA TYR A 256 4.17 14.55 -8.33
C TYR A 256 5.10 14.23 -7.14
N LYS A 257 5.43 15.20 -6.32
CA LYS A 257 6.21 15.01 -5.10
C LYS A 257 5.55 14.00 -4.16
N GLN A 258 4.22 13.98 -4.10
CA GLN A 258 3.49 13.04 -3.25
C GLN A 258 3.63 11.57 -3.71
N ARG A 259 4.06 11.30 -4.93
CA ARG A 259 4.30 9.93 -5.44
C ARG A 259 5.18 9.10 -4.49
N TRP A 260 6.14 9.74 -3.81
CA TRP A 260 7.01 9.07 -2.86
C TRP A 260 6.27 8.34 -1.71
N GLN A 261 5.05 8.74 -1.40
CA GLN A 261 4.25 8.11 -0.34
C GLN A 261 3.94 6.63 -0.64
N ILE A 262 3.81 6.24 -1.90
CA ILE A 262 3.58 4.84 -2.25
C ILE A 262 4.86 3.99 -2.05
N GLU A 263 6.04 4.56 -2.23
CA GLU A 263 7.32 3.88 -1.95
C GLU A 263 7.50 3.66 -0.43
N ILE A 264 7.09 4.65 0.38
CA ILE A 264 7.04 4.51 1.84
C ILE A 264 6.10 3.37 2.21
N PHE A 265 4.91 3.33 1.63
CA PHE A 265 3.95 2.25 1.85
C PHE A 265 4.54 0.88 1.47
N PHE A 266 5.23 0.76 0.33
CA PHE A 266 5.89 -0.48 -0.08
C PHE A 266 7.02 -0.89 0.86
N ARG A 267 7.77 0.06 1.38
CA ARG A 267 8.78 -0.20 2.41
C ARG A 267 8.13 -0.76 3.67
N ASP A 268 7.05 -0.14 4.15
CA ASP A 268 6.35 -0.56 5.35
C ASP A 268 5.79 -1.97 5.21
N ILE A 269 5.13 -2.28 4.09
CA ILE A 269 4.59 -3.63 3.84
C ILE A 269 5.70 -4.68 3.73
N LYS A 270 6.82 -4.37 3.08
CA LYS A 270 7.98 -5.27 2.98
C LYS A 270 8.60 -5.56 4.34
N GLN A 271 8.66 -4.58 5.23
CA GLN A 271 9.17 -4.76 6.59
C GLN A 271 8.23 -5.61 7.45
N LEU A 272 6.90 -5.45 7.30
CA LEU A 272 5.92 -6.26 8.02
C LEU A 272 5.90 -7.70 7.53
N LEU A 273 5.95 -7.90 6.22
CA LEU A 273 5.86 -9.23 5.60
C LEU A 273 7.04 -10.13 5.89
N HIS A 274 8.19 -9.60 6.35
CA HIS A 274 9.42 -10.38 6.37
C HIS A 274 9.63 -11.20 5.06
N ILE A 275 9.51 -10.53 3.92
CA ILE A 275 9.40 -11.09 2.56
C ILE A 275 10.53 -12.05 2.17
N LYS A 276 11.53 -12.21 2.98
CA LYS A 276 12.55 -13.26 2.79
C LYS A 276 12.05 -14.65 3.18
N THR A 277 10.89 -14.77 3.85
CA THR A 277 10.36 -16.02 4.39
C THR A 277 8.85 -16.11 4.22
N PHE A 278 8.39 -16.51 3.03
CA PHE A 278 7.01 -16.93 2.86
C PHE A 278 6.78 -18.26 3.58
N ILE A 279 5.64 -18.38 4.28
CA ILE A 279 5.30 -19.55 5.09
C ILE A 279 4.85 -20.73 4.22
N GLY A 280 4.31 -20.44 3.03
CA GLY A 280 3.93 -21.43 2.04
C GLY A 280 4.50 -21.10 0.68
N THR A 281 4.75 -22.13 -0.15
CA THR A 281 5.42 -21.99 -1.45
C THR A 281 4.45 -21.90 -2.64
N SER A 282 3.17 -22.30 -2.49
CA SER A 282 2.19 -22.19 -3.56
C SER A 282 1.83 -20.72 -3.86
N GLU A 283 1.43 -20.44 -5.09
CA GLU A 283 0.95 -19.10 -5.49
C GLU A 283 -0.17 -18.61 -4.59
N ASN A 284 -1.11 -19.48 -4.25
CA ASN A 284 -2.21 -19.17 -3.36
C ASN A 284 -1.73 -18.77 -1.95
N ALA A 285 -0.79 -19.52 -1.37
CA ALA A 285 -0.23 -19.22 -0.05
C ALA A 285 0.50 -17.86 -0.03
N VAL A 286 1.23 -17.53 -1.09
CA VAL A 286 1.89 -16.23 -1.25
C VAL A 286 0.86 -15.10 -1.32
N LYS A 287 -0.20 -15.27 -2.12
CA LYS A 287 -1.30 -14.30 -2.20
C LYS A 287 -2.01 -14.11 -0.84
N ILE A 288 -2.31 -15.20 -0.13
CA ILE A 288 -2.89 -15.14 1.23
C ILE A 288 -1.98 -14.32 2.16
N GLN A 289 -0.67 -14.57 2.14
CA GLN A 289 0.25 -13.85 3.02
C GLN A 289 0.32 -12.35 2.67
N ILE A 290 0.27 -11.97 1.40
CA ILE A 290 0.22 -10.58 0.98
C ILE A 290 -1.08 -9.92 1.44
N TRP A 291 -2.25 -10.55 1.20
CA TRP A 291 -3.53 -10.00 1.62
C TRP A 291 -3.65 -9.84 3.13
N THR A 292 -3.19 -10.83 3.88
CA THR A 292 -3.21 -10.75 5.35
C THR A 292 -2.24 -9.70 5.91
N ALA A 293 -1.15 -9.41 5.21
CA ALA A 293 -0.30 -8.28 5.55
C ALA A 293 -0.98 -6.92 5.27
N LEU A 294 -1.70 -6.80 4.16
CA LEU A 294 -2.51 -5.62 3.87
C LEU A 294 -3.58 -5.40 4.95
N ILE A 295 -4.26 -6.47 5.40
CA ILE A 295 -5.19 -6.42 6.53
C ILE A 295 -4.46 -5.95 7.80
N THR A 296 -3.26 -6.48 8.06
CA THR A 296 -2.45 -6.08 9.24
C THR A 296 -2.10 -4.59 9.21
N ILE A 297 -1.66 -4.06 8.06
CA ILE A 297 -1.36 -2.62 7.90
C ILE A 297 -2.62 -1.78 8.12
N LEU A 298 -3.75 -2.19 7.58
CA LEU A 298 -5.02 -1.48 7.78
C LEU A 298 -5.40 -1.41 9.26
N ILE A 299 -5.33 -2.54 9.97
CA ILE A 299 -5.57 -2.59 11.42
C ILE A 299 -4.60 -1.67 12.17
N LEU A 300 -3.31 -1.73 11.86
CA LEU A 300 -2.29 -0.88 12.50
C LEU A 300 -2.54 0.61 12.28
N LYS A 301 -2.91 1.00 11.07
CA LYS A 301 -3.26 2.40 10.77
C LYS A 301 -4.52 2.83 11.50
N TYR A 302 -5.52 1.96 11.59
CA TYR A 302 -6.71 2.22 12.39
C TYR A 302 -6.35 2.40 13.87
N LEU A 303 -5.58 1.49 14.47
CA LEU A 303 -5.14 1.61 15.87
C LEU A 303 -4.36 2.91 16.09
N LYS A 304 -3.47 3.27 15.15
CA LYS A 304 -2.77 4.54 15.20
C LYS A 304 -3.72 5.75 15.15
N SER A 305 -4.78 5.68 14.36
CA SER A 305 -5.72 6.80 14.18
C SER A 305 -6.62 7.07 15.39
N ILE A 306 -6.93 6.03 16.17
CA ILE A 306 -7.74 6.16 17.40
C ILE A 306 -6.89 6.46 18.64
N ALA A 307 -5.59 6.32 18.56
CA ALA A 307 -4.66 6.61 19.65
C ALA A 307 -4.45 8.12 19.82
N LYS A 308 -4.40 8.60 21.08
CA LYS A 308 -4.01 9.97 21.40
C LYS A 308 -2.49 10.18 21.33
N TYR A 309 -1.72 9.14 21.63
CA TYR A 309 -0.28 9.16 21.48
C TYR A 309 0.13 9.16 20.00
N ASN A 310 1.10 9.99 19.63
CA ASN A 310 1.56 10.11 18.24
C ASN A 310 2.49 8.96 17.84
N TRP A 311 1.92 7.79 17.60
CA TRP A 311 2.66 6.59 17.23
C TRP A 311 3.37 6.72 15.88
N GLN A 312 4.66 6.37 15.85
CA GLN A 312 5.28 5.92 14.62
C GLN A 312 4.85 4.48 14.34
N LEU A 313 4.50 4.16 13.08
CA LEU A 313 3.95 2.83 12.73
C LEU A 313 4.92 1.69 13.12
N SER A 314 6.21 1.88 12.89
CA SER A 314 7.27 0.93 13.27
C SER A 314 7.32 0.65 14.78
N ASN A 315 7.18 1.71 15.60
CA ASN A 315 7.16 1.58 17.04
C ASN A 315 5.89 0.86 17.52
N LEU A 316 4.73 1.24 16.98
CA LEU A 316 3.46 0.56 17.30
C LEU A 316 3.56 -0.94 17.03
N VAL A 317 4.09 -1.34 15.87
CA VAL A 317 4.29 -2.76 15.52
C VAL A 317 5.24 -3.44 16.52
N ALA A 318 6.35 -2.80 16.87
CA ALA A 318 7.32 -3.36 17.81
C ALA A 318 6.70 -3.56 19.21
N PHE A 319 5.96 -2.57 19.70
CA PHE A 319 5.31 -2.64 21.02
C PHE A 319 4.16 -3.65 21.05
N ILE A 320 3.33 -3.75 20.00
CA ILE A 320 2.30 -4.79 19.89
C ILE A 320 2.97 -6.17 19.95
N ARG A 321 4.07 -6.38 19.25
CA ARG A 321 4.78 -7.67 19.26
C ARG A 321 5.28 -8.04 20.65
N LEU A 322 5.82 -7.09 21.40
CA LEU A 322 6.30 -7.33 22.76
C LEU A 322 5.17 -7.63 23.74
N ASN A 323 3.98 -7.14 23.48
CA ASN A 323 2.82 -7.25 24.36
C ASN A 323 1.70 -8.14 23.81
N ILE A 324 1.97 -8.95 22.79
CA ILE A 324 0.93 -9.69 22.03
C ILE A 324 0.08 -10.65 22.92
N PHE A 325 0.61 -11.10 24.05
CA PHE A 325 -0.07 -11.96 25.01
C PHE A 325 -0.35 -11.30 26.36
N VAL A 326 -0.01 -10.01 26.49
CA VAL A 326 -0.24 -9.27 27.73
C VAL A 326 -1.69 -8.78 27.77
N LYS A 327 -2.39 -9.04 28.89
CA LYS A 327 -3.75 -8.54 29.09
C LYS A 327 -3.69 -7.09 29.58
N ILE A 328 -3.89 -6.14 28.68
CA ILE A 328 -3.96 -4.71 28.97
C ILE A 328 -5.21 -4.10 28.36
N ASN A 329 -5.67 -2.99 28.93
CA ASN A 329 -6.69 -2.19 28.27
C ASN A 329 -6.07 -1.55 27.02
N LEU A 330 -6.48 -2.00 25.84
CA LEU A 330 -5.88 -1.60 24.58
C LEU A 330 -5.95 -0.08 24.36
N GLN A 331 -7.11 0.55 24.63
CA GLN A 331 -7.27 1.99 24.41
C GLN A 331 -6.39 2.81 25.35
N PHE A 332 -6.34 2.44 26.64
CA PHE A 332 -5.45 3.10 27.60
C PHE A 332 -4.00 2.98 27.17
N TRP A 333 -3.56 1.80 26.77
CA TRP A 333 -2.20 1.56 26.33
C TRP A 333 -1.87 2.31 25.01
N LEU A 334 -2.80 2.38 24.08
CA LEU A 334 -2.62 3.15 22.85
C LEU A 334 -2.46 4.64 23.12
N ASP A 335 -3.18 5.17 24.10
CA ASP A 335 -3.17 6.60 24.47
C ASP A 335 -1.96 6.96 25.34
N LYS A 336 -1.53 6.04 26.20
CA LYS A 336 -0.51 6.25 27.25
C LYS A 336 0.43 5.05 27.38
N PRO A 337 1.27 4.77 26.38
CA PRO A 337 2.05 3.51 26.29
C PRO A 337 3.12 3.35 27.38
N PHE A 338 3.47 4.42 28.08
CA PHE A 338 4.52 4.43 29.12
C PHE A 338 3.99 4.67 30.54
N GLU A 339 2.68 4.83 30.68
CA GLU A 339 2.05 4.93 32.00
C GLU A 339 1.59 3.56 32.49
N GLN A 340 1.67 3.32 33.78
CA GLN A 340 1.09 2.13 34.38
C GLN A 340 -0.44 2.21 34.28
N PRO A 341 -1.11 1.15 33.81
CA PRO A 341 -2.56 1.15 33.80
C PRO A 341 -3.07 1.22 35.26
N PRO A 342 -4.21 1.90 35.49
CA PRO A 342 -4.82 1.90 36.83
C PRO A 342 -4.98 0.47 37.32
N GLU A 343 -4.62 0.23 38.58
CA GLU A 343 -4.82 -1.10 39.19
C GLU A 343 -6.30 -1.49 39.04
N ALA A 344 -6.54 -2.68 38.49
CA ALA A 344 -7.88 -3.22 38.46
C ALA A 344 -8.36 -3.33 39.94
N PRO A 345 -9.62 -2.96 40.25
CA PRO A 345 -10.13 -3.11 41.62
C PRO A 345 -9.84 -4.54 42.07
N LYS A 346 -9.11 -4.67 43.16
CA LYS A 346 -8.80 -5.98 43.75
C LYS A 346 -10.13 -6.58 44.24
N ASN A 347 -10.81 -7.32 43.38
CA ASN A 347 -11.84 -8.22 43.81
C ASN A 347 -11.13 -9.34 44.60
N TYR A 348 -11.02 -9.15 45.90
CA TYR A 348 -10.64 -10.21 46.80
C TYR A 348 -11.77 -11.26 46.77
N TYR A 349 -11.72 -12.19 45.83
CA TYR A 349 -12.35 -13.46 46.05
C TYR A 349 -11.50 -14.16 47.13
N GLN A 350 -11.93 -14.03 48.34
CA GLN A 350 -11.47 -14.89 49.43
C GLN A 350 -11.91 -16.31 49.05
N GLY A 351 -11.04 -17.04 48.37
CA GLY A 351 -11.24 -18.46 48.14
C GLY A 351 -11.20 -19.14 49.50
N VAL A 352 -12.34 -19.64 49.94
CA VAL A 352 -12.40 -20.54 51.08
C VAL A 352 -11.68 -21.80 50.61
N LEU A 353 -10.49 -22.01 51.16
CA LEU A 353 -9.78 -23.29 51.08
C LEU A 353 -10.51 -24.28 52.01
N PHE A 354 -11.15 -25.26 51.39
CA PHE A 354 -11.50 -26.53 52.04
C PHE A 354 -10.83 -27.65 51.30
#